data_2d06b857f217ef5854306bb630ffd099
#
_entry.id   2d06b857f217ef5854306bb630ffd099
#
_cell.length_a   1.000
_cell.length_b   1.000
_cell.length_c   1.000
_cell.angle_alpha   90.00
_cell.angle_beta   90.00
_cell.angle_gamma   90.00
#
_symmetry.space_group_name_H-M   'P 1'
#
loop_
_entity.id
_entity.type
_entity.pdbx_description
1 polymer ?
#
loop_
_entity_poly.entity_id
_entity_poly.type
_entity_poly.pdbx_seq_one_letter_code
_entity_poly.pdbx_strand_id
1 'polypeptide(L)'
;MAYSRIKHITVPGLRLHLRRGEPDMLWVNGENLLILNETASDFIEAFIEVMANYPEELDNRRFKEELIARMQQKYPRAPAAVLLNDFDNIYGSLLEIGSGSCPVSDVKLDTRAVNPQKWTAPPRMDLALTYRCNNNCYFCYTGGPQKVTELDTASWKQILDKLWDNGVPQVVFTGGEPTLREDLVELVDHAKEFVTGLITNGRKLPDLAADLKKVDLDYIQVSLEANTPQIHDHMVRVEGAWQETVAGITAALNSGLEVITNTTLTKDNIDTFSETIAFGASLGLKTMASNTLLCSGRGTCSRQNEGVPFDQLKIAIKKAQETAHKAGVRLEWYSPTCYKQFNPIEFGLGPKSCSAAQYNMTIEPDGAVIPCQSWLKEKTGNILRESWEQIWNNPINVDLRNKKYLKDREECRECEYLAECCGGCPLEYAH
;
A
#
# COMPACT_ATOMS: atom_id res chain seq x y z
N MET A 1 -21.60 8.31 -8.84
CA MET A 1 -20.94 9.40 -9.61
C MET A 1 -19.70 8.80 -10.24
N ALA A 2 -19.49 9.05 -11.53
CA ALA A 2 -18.27 8.61 -12.17
C ALA A 2 -17.11 9.46 -11.61
N TYR A 3 -16.08 8.81 -11.10
CA TYR A 3 -14.85 9.50 -10.74
C TYR A 3 -14.20 10.07 -12.00
N SER A 4 -13.69 11.30 -11.93
CA SER A 4 -12.89 11.83 -13.02
C SER A 4 -11.58 11.04 -13.14
N ARG A 5 -11.06 10.95 -14.37
CA ARG A 5 -9.74 10.34 -14.57
C ARG A 5 -8.70 11.04 -13.72
N ILE A 6 -7.77 10.28 -13.19
CA ILE A 6 -6.67 10.82 -12.42
C ILE A 6 -5.80 11.67 -13.31
N LYS A 7 -5.38 12.78 -12.74
CA LYS A 7 -4.25 13.53 -13.25
C LYS A 7 -3.05 13.19 -12.39
N HIS A 8 -1.98 12.75 -12.99
CA HIS A 8 -0.74 12.51 -12.28
C HIS A 8 0.39 13.35 -12.86
N ILE A 9 1.38 13.65 -12.03
CA ILE A 9 2.60 14.31 -12.43
C ILE A 9 3.77 13.88 -11.57
N THR A 10 4.94 13.81 -12.18
CA THR A 10 6.22 13.63 -11.49
C THR A 10 7.07 14.88 -11.67
N VAL A 11 7.39 15.53 -10.58
CA VAL A 11 8.33 16.65 -10.50
C VAL A 11 9.45 16.30 -9.51
N PRO A 12 10.58 17.03 -9.48
CA PRO A 12 11.65 16.73 -8.54
C PRO A 12 11.16 16.61 -7.09
N GLY A 13 11.30 15.44 -6.51
CA GLY A 13 10.90 15.14 -5.13
C GLY A 13 9.42 14.82 -4.90
N LEU A 14 8.55 14.96 -5.92
CA LEU A 14 7.12 14.69 -5.79
C LEU A 14 6.57 13.92 -6.98
N ARG A 15 5.86 12.83 -6.69
CA ARG A 15 4.94 12.17 -7.61
C ARG A 15 3.54 12.27 -7.05
N LEU A 16 2.65 12.92 -7.77
CA LEU A 16 1.29 13.23 -7.34
C LEU A 16 0.29 12.50 -8.22
N HIS A 17 -0.68 11.84 -7.59
CA HIS A 17 -1.85 11.28 -8.25
C HIS A 17 -3.10 11.87 -7.61
N LEU A 18 -3.77 12.76 -8.32
CA LEU A 18 -5.03 13.36 -7.88
C LEU A 18 -6.22 12.58 -8.43
N ARG A 19 -7.12 12.18 -7.56
CA ARG A 19 -8.41 11.62 -7.93
C ARG A 19 -9.54 12.50 -7.39
N ARG A 20 -10.32 13.08 -8.29
CA ARG A 20 -11.53 13.85 -7.94
C ARG A 20 -12.69 12.89 -7.71
N GLY A 21 -13.44 13.13 -6.65
CA GLY A 21 -14.60 12.31 -6.28
C GLY A 21 -15.19 12.69 -4.92
N GLU A 22 -15.84 11.77 -4.26
CA GLU A 22 -16.31 11.93 -2.88
C GLU A 22 -15.72 10.79 -2.01
N PRO A 23 -14.63 11.06 -1.31
CA PRO A 23 -13.85 12.32 -1.22
C PRO A 23 -12.84 12.49 -2.37
N ASP A 24 -12.34 13.73 -2.57
CA ASP A 24 -11.15 13.97 -3.38
C ASP A 24 -9.93 13.40 -2.67
N MET A 25 -9.09 12.67 -3.41
CA MET A 25 -7.93 11.96 -2.87
C MET A 25 -6.66 12.35 -3.63
N LEU A 26 -5.56 12.51 -2.90
CA LEU A 26 -4.24 12.76 -3.47
C LEU A 26 -3.23 11.77 -2.88
N TRP A 27 -2.55 11.05 -3.75
CA TRP A 27 -1.37 10.27 -3.36
C TRP A 27 -0.11 11.09 -3.61
N VAL A 28 0.76 11.09 -2.62
CA VAL A 28 2.09 11.70 -2.69
C VAL A 28 3.13 10.59 -2.62
N ASN A 29 3.94 10.46 -3.65
CA ASN A 29 4.99 9.45 -3.81
C ASN A 29 4.51 7.99 -3.68
N GLY A 30 3.24 7.72 -4.03
CA GLY A 30 2.64 6.38 -3.97
C GLY A 30 2.34 5.86 -2.56
N GLU A 31 2.81 6.54 -1.51
CA GLU A 31 2.73 6.07 -0.12
C GLU A 31 1.76 6.88 0.76
N ASN A 32 1.72 8.18 0.58
CA ASN A 32 0.95 9.07 1.45
C ASN A 32 -0.39 9.42 0.80
N LEU A 33 -1.49 8.97 1.39
CA LEU A 33 -2.85 9.32 0.97
C LEU A 33 -3.35 10.52 1.76
N LEU A 34 -3.70 11.59 1.06
CA LEU A 34 -4.33 12.78 1.59
C LEU A 34 -5.77 12.88 1.10
N ILE A 35 -6.67 13.30 1.99
CA ILE A 35 -8.02 13.70 1.63
C ILE A 35 -8.03 15.21 1.50
N LEU A 36 -8.46 15.69 0.36
CA LEU A 36 -8.43 17.11 0.03
C LEU A 36 -9.84 17.74 0.13
N ASN A 37 -9.87 19.02 0.48
CA ASN A 37 -11.05 19.83 0.22
C ASN A 37 -11.08 20.27 -1.26
N GLU A 38 -12.21 20.80 -1.71
CA GLU A 38 -12.42 21.21 -3.11
C GLU A 38 -11.36 22.21 -3.60
N THR A 39 -11.03 23.23 -2.79
CA THR A 39 -10.07 24.27 -3.17
C THR A 39 -8.66 23.70 -3.32
N ALA A 40 -8.19 22.87 -2.39
CA ALA A 40 -6.88 22.21 -2.48
C ALA A 40 -6.81 21.30 -3.71
N SER A 41 -7.87 20.54 -3.98
CA SER A 41 -7.96 19.69 -5.17
C SER A 41 -7.89 20.51 -6.47
N ASP A 42 -8.54 21.66 -6.50
CA ASP A 42 -8.51 22.56 -7.66
C ASP A 42 -7.10 23.13 -7.91
N PHE A 43 -6.38 23.46 -6.85
CA PHE A 43 -4.97 23.89 -6.97
C PHE A 43 -4.09 22.78 -7.51
N ILE A 44 -4.22 21.55 -6.97
CA ILE A 44 -3.44 20.40 -7.44
C ILE A 44 -3.78 20.07 -8.88
N GLU A 45 -5.06 20.10 -9.27
CA GLU A 45 -5.49 19.87 -10.64
C GLU A 45 -4.90 20.92 -11.59
N ALA A 46 -5.01 22.21 -11.25
CA ALA A 46 -4.43 23.28 -12.04
C ALA A 46 -2.89 23.17 -12.13
N PHE A 47 -2.23 22.81 -11.04
CA PHE A 47 -0.78 22.54 -11.02
C PHE A 47 -0.39 21.44 -12.00
N ILE A 48 -1.07 20.28 -11.94
CA ILE A 48 -0.81 19.15 -12.84
C ILE A 48 -1.04 19.55 -14.30
N GLU A 49 -2.12 20.28 -14.59
CA GLU A 49 -2.45 20.73 -15.95
C GLU A 49 -1.45 21.74 -16.51
N VAL A 50 -1.01 22.70 -15.69
CA VAL A 50 -0.01 23.67 -16.14
C VAL A 50 1.30 22.97 -16.44
N MET A 51 1.77 22.10 -15.54
CA MET A 51 3.03 21.35 -15.71
C MET A 51 2.96 20.40 -16.93
N ALA A 52 1.84 19.73 -17.17
CA ALA A 52 1.67 18.83 -18.32
C ALA A 52 1.73 19.55 -19.67
N ASN A 53 1.28 20.82 -19.71
CA ASN A 53 1.31 21.62 -20.94
C ASN A 53 2.66 22.25 -21.24
N TYR A 54 3.57 22.32 -20.27
CA TYR A 54 4.87 22.98 -20.37
C TYR A 54 6.01 22.15 -19.75
N PRO A 55 6.35 20.99 -20.35
CA PRO A 55 7.26 20.03 -19.69
C PRO A 55 8.72 20.48 -19.57
N GLU A 56 9.18 21.47 -20.32
CA GLU A 56 10.62 21.71 -20.39
C GLU A 56 11.14 23.07 -19.91
N GLU A 57 10.36 24.16 -19.80
CA GLU A 57 10.92 25.46 -19.33
C GLU A 57 9.85 26.52 -19.00
N LEU A 58 9.02 26.31 -18.00
CA LEU A 58 8.35 27.46 -17.41
C LEU A 58 9.28 28.09 -16.35
N ASP A 59 9.70 29.33 -16.62
CA ASP A 59 10.25 30.09 -15.48
C ASP A 59 9.17 30.21 -14.38
N ASN A 60 9.61 30.26 -13.14
CA ASN A 60 8.74 30.24 -11.97
C ASN A 60 7.67 31.36 -12.01
N ARG A 61 7.94 32.46 -12.70
CA ARG A 61 7.01 33.58 -12.82
C ARG A 61 5.85 33.24 -13.77
N ARG A 62 6.14 32.75 -14.96
CA ARG A 62 5.12 32.35 -15.95
C ARG A 62 4.26 31.21 -15.44
N PHE A 63 4.88 30.24 -14.76
CA PHE A 63 4.17 29.15 -14.11
C PHE A 63 3.12 29.68 -13.12
N LYS A 64 3.53 30.57 -12.22
CA LYS A 64 2.63 31.16 -11.21
C LYS A 64 1.55 32.03 -11.85
N GLU A 65 1.87 32.82 -12.88
CA GLU A 65 0.89 33.62 -13.61
C GLU A 65 -0.20 32.75 -14.26
N GLU A 66 0.15 31.64 -14.91
CA GLU A 66 -0.82 30.74 -15.54
C GLU A 66 -1.63 29.96 -14.53
N LEU A 67 -1.02 29.45 -13.48
CA LEU A 67 -1.72 28.77 -12.39
C LEU A 67 -2.79 29.68 -11.77
N ILE A 68 -2.41 30.92 -11.43
CA ILE A 68 -3.33 31.89 -10.84
C ILE A 68 -4.43 32.29 -11.82
N ALA A 69 -4.13 32.44 -13.10
CA ALA A 69 -5.15 32.72 -14.11
C ALA A 69 -6.22 31.62 -14.18
N ARG A 70 -5.83 30.36 -14.11
CA ARG A 70 -6.76 29.22 -14.04
C ARG A 70 -7.59 29.23 -12.76
N MET A 71 -6.95 29.47 -11.63
CA MET A 71 -7.66 29.54 -10.35
C MET A 71 -8.64 30.72 -10.30
N GLN A 72 -8.31 31.87 -10.90
CA GLN A 72 -9.21 33.02 -10.97
C GLN A 72 -10.43 32.78 -11.88
N GLN A 73 -10.32 31.90 -12.90
CA GLN A 73 -11.51 31.50 -13.68
C GLN A 73 -12.53 30.78 -12.80
N LYS A 74 -12.07 29.99 -11.83
CA LYS A 74 -12.90 29.24 -10.91
C LYS A 74 -13.29 30.06 -9.67
N TYR A 75 -12.39 30.91 -9.20
CA TYR A 75 -12.55 31.78 -8.03
C TYR A 75 -12.38 33.26 -8.38
N PRO A 76 -13.30 33.86 -9.18
CA PRO A 76 -13.12 35.20 -9.76
C PRO A 76 -13.10 36.32 -8.74
N ARG A 77 -13.55 36.08 -7.50
CA ARG A 77 -13.54 37.07 -6.41
C ARG A 77 -12.29 36.98 -5.53
N ALA A 78 -11.45 35.97 -5.70
CA ALA A 78 -10.25 35.77 -4.88
C ALA A 78 -9.11 36.65 -5.43
N PRO A 79 -8.45 37.48 -4.60
CA PRO A 79 -7.26 38.23 -5.00
C PRO A 79 -6.12 37.29 -5.42
N ALA A 80 -5.39 37.63 -6.49
CA ALA A 80 -4.27 36.82 -6.97
C ALA A 80 -3.20 36.54 -5.90
N ALA A 81 -2.93 37.51 -5.03
CA ALA A 81 -1.97 37.36 -3.94
C ALA A 81 -2.41 36.31 -2.90
N VAL A 82 -3.72 36.18 -2.64
CA VAL A 82 -4.26 35.16 -1.74
C VAL A 82 -4.11 33.78 -2.37
N LEU A 83 -4.52 33.63 -3.63
CA LEU A 83 -4.40 32.38 -4.36
C LEU A 83 -2.93 31.91 -4.46
N LEU A 84 -2.01 32.84 -4.67
CA LEU A 84 -0.58 32.52 -4.72
C LEU A 84 -0.05 32.02 -3.39
N ASN A 85 -0.42 32.70 -2.28
CA ASN A 85 -0.03 32.28 -0.94
C ASN A 85 -0.62 30.90 -0.58
N ASP A 86 -1.87 30.64 -0.94
CA ASP A 86 -2.50 29.34 -0.71
C ASP A 86 -1.78 28.23 -1.48
N PHE A 87 -1.42 28.49 -2.74
CA PHE A 87 -0.64 27.54 -3.54
C PHE A 87 0.75 27.27 -2.93
N ASP A 88 1.48 28.32 -2.57
CA ASP A 88 2.83 28.19 -1.98
C ASP A 88 2.78 27.37 -0.67
N ASN A 89 1.72 27.53 0.14
CA ASN A 89 1.50 26.75 1.36
C ASN A 89 1.17 25.29 1.05
N ILE A 90 0.27 25.02 0.09
CA ILE A 90 -0.09 23.65 -0.31
C ILE A 90 1.14 22.95 -0.87
N TYR A 91 1.85 23.58 -1.79
CA TYR A 91 3.02 22.98 -2.44
C TYR A 91 4.16 22.73 -1.45
N GLY A 92 4.42 23.67 -0.54
CA GLY A 92 5.38 23.48 0.55
C GLY A 92 5.05 22.28 1.44
N SER A 93 3.77 22.14 1.82
CA SER A 93 3.30 20.99 2.61
C SER A 93 3.48 19.66 1.86
N LEU A 94 3.26 19.64 0.55
CA LEU A 94 3.46 18.43 -0.27
C LEU A 94 4.94 18.03 -0.35
N LEU A 95 5.86 19.01 -0.44
CA LEU A 95 7.31 18.74 -0.42
C LEU A 95 7.73 18.16 0.94
N GLU A 96 7.22 18.70 2.06
CA GLU A 96 7.49 18.17 3.40
C GLU A 96 6.98 16.73 3.53
N ILE A 97 5.73 16.44 3.12
CA ILE A 97 5.16 15.09 3.11
C ILE A 97 5.98 14.16 2.22
N GLY A 98 6.34 14.60 1.02
CA GLY A 98 7.15 13.83 0.07
C GLY A 98 8.55 13.50 0.58
N SER A 99 9.11 14.33 1.48
CA SER A 99 10.38 14.05 2.18
C SER A 99 10.24 13.18 3.44
N GLY A 100 9.01 12.75 3.78
CA GLY A 100 8.73 11.97 4.98
C GLY A 100 8.58 12.80 6.25
N SER A 101 8.45 14.13 6.13
CA SER A 101 8.25 15.05 7.25
C SER A 101 6.76 15.33 7.48
N CYS A 102 6.38 15.64 8.73
CA CYS A 102 5.05 16.20 9.00
C CYS A 102 5.05 17.69 8.66
N PRO A 103 4.07 18.18 7.87
CA PRO A 103 3.97 19.61 7.56
C PRO A 103 3.80 20.44 8.84
N VAL A 104 4.60 21.46 8.99
CA VAL A 104 4.52 22.43 10.11
C VAL A 104 3.55 23.58 9.76
N SER A 105 3.05 23.63 8.52
CA SER A 105 2.20 24.71 8.05
C SER A 105 0.81 24.67 8.67
N ASP A 106 0.26 25.87 8.96
CA ASP A 106 -1.15 26.10 9.36
C ASP A 106 -2.18 25.76 8.24
N VAL A 107 -1.75 25.10 7.17
CA VAL A 107 -2.66 24.56 6.17
C VAL A 107 -3.51 23.50 6.89
N LYS A 108 -4.69 23.91 7.31
CA LYS A 108 -5.75 23.00 7.68
C LYS A 108 -6.14 22.22 6.43
N LEU A 109 -5.34 21.19 6.10
CA LEU A 109 -5.83 20.09 5.31
C LEU A 109 -7.07 19.65 6.07
N ASP A 110 -8.25 19.86 5.48
CA ASP A 110 -9.51 19.59 6.15
C ASP A 110 -9.57 18.08 6.40
N THR A 111 -9.04 17.66 7.52
CA THR A 111 -9.14 16.30 8.04
C THR A 111 -10.54 16.05 8.56
N ARG A 112 -11.58 16.50 7.81
CA ARG A 112 -12.94 16.00 8.08
C ARG A 112 -12.80 14.50 8.12
N ALA A 113 -13.15 13.94 9.27
CA ALA A 113 -13.06 12.52 9.51
C ALA A 113 -13.60 11.78 8.27
N VAL A 114 -12.70 11.16 7.52
CA VAL A 114 -13.08 10.38 6.36
C VAL A 114 -14.09 9.38 6.85
N ASN A 115 -15.34 9.46 6.39
CA ASN A 115 -16.33 8.48 6.75
C ASN A 115 -16.30 7.33 5.74
N PRO A 116 -15.56 6.25 6.02
CA PRO A 116 -15.44 5.11 5.11
C PRO A 116 -16.78 4.42 4.82
N GLN A 117 -17.81 4.69 5.62
CA GLN A 117 -19.17 4.19 5.41
C GLN A 117 -19.84 4.75 4.15
N LYS A 118 -19.36 5.91 3.65
CA LYS A 118 -19.85 6.53 2.42
C LYS A 118 -19.11 6.07 1.17
N TRP A 119 -18.06 5.28 1.31
CA TRP A 119 -17.30 4.80 0.16
C TRP A 119 -18.09 3.78 -0.63
N THR A 120 -17.94 3.82 -1.95
CA THR A 120 -18.52 2.90 -2.90
C THR A 120 -17.51 1.88 -3.44
N ALA A 121 -16.23 2.08 -3.11
CA ALA A 121 -15.12 1.21 -3.44
C ALA A 121 -13.98 1.38 -2.42
N PRO A 122 -13.10 0.38 -2.25
CA PRO A 122 -11.93 0.52 -1.40
C PRO A 122 -10.89 1.43 -2.07
N PRO A 123 -10.06 2.16 -1.31
CA PRO A 123 -8.94 2.90 -1.86
C PRO A 123 -7.89 2.02 -2.56
N ARG A 124 -7.82 0.73 -2.24
CA ARG A 124 -6.85 -0.20 -2.81
C ARG A 124 -7.46 -1.54 -3.16
N MET A 125 -7.07 -2.07 -4.33
CA MET A 125 -7.31 -3.46 -4.72
C MET A 125 -5.99 -4.20 -4.91
N ASP A 126 -5.86 -5.35 -4.24
CA ASP A 126 -4.77 -6.27 -4.45
C ASP A 126 -5.16 -7.26 -5.56
N LEU A 127 -4.32 -7.39 -6.58
CA LEU A 127 -4.55 -8.25 -7.74
C LEU A 127 -3.63 -9.45 -7.65
N ALA A 128 -4.14 -10.58 -7.14
CA ALA A 128 -3.40 -11.83 -7.10
C ALA A 128 -3.39 -12.44 -8.52
N LEU A 129 -2.41 -12.06 -9.32
CA LEU A 129 -2.35 -12.44 -10.74
C LEU A 129 -2.16 -13.94 -10.97
N THR A 130 -1.51 -14.61 -10.02
CA THR A 130 -1.18 -16.04 -10.06
C THR A 130 -0.99 -16.56 -8.63
N TYR A 131 -1.17 -17.85 -8.42
CA TYR A 131 -0.72 -18.54 -7.20
C TYR A 131 0.49 -19.44 -7.45
N ARG A 132 1.10 -19.40 -8.64
CA ARG A 132 2.43 -19.96 -8.88
C ARG A 132 3.46 -19.11 -8.12
N CYS A 133 4.48 -19.75 -7.57
CA CYS A 133 5.57 -19.06 -6.88
C CYS A 133 6.88 -19.86 -7.03
N ASN A 134 7.99 -19.18 -7.12
CA ASN A 134 9.32 -19.76 -7.09
C ASN A 134 9.92 -19.86 -5.67
N ASN A 135 9.19 -19.38 -4.64
CA ASN A 135 9.45 -19.65 -3.23
C ASN A 135 8.44 -20.67 -2.68
N ASN A 136 8.75 -21.24 -1.50
CA ASN A 136 7.90 -22.23 -0.82
C ASN A 136 7.80 -21.96 0.69
N CYS A 137 7.67 -20.69 1.07
CA CYS A 137 7.70 -20.19 2.45
C CYS A 137 6.82 -21.02 3.38
N TYR A 138 7.34 -21.35 4.58
CA TYR A 138 6.57 -22.12 5.55
C TYR A 138 5.40 -21.32 6.17
N PHE A 139 5.47 -20.01 6.10
CA PHE A 139 4.47 -19.07 6.62
C PHE A 139 3.51 -18.52 5.54
N CYS A 140 3.55 -19.03 4.31
CA CYS A 140 2.81 -18.48 3.18
C CYS A 140 1.30 -18.39 3.46
N TYR A 141 0.74 -17.18 3.39
CA TYR A 141 -0.67 -16.92 3.66
C TYR A 141 -1.61 -17.53 2.61
N THR A 142 -1.12 -17.78 1.37
CA THR A 142 -1.90 -18.47 0.31
C THR A 142 -1.86 -19.99 0.43
N GLY A 143 -1.09 -20.54 1.37
CA GLY A 143 -0.91 -21.99 1.50
C GLY A 143 0.24 -22.56 0.67
N GLY A 144 0.98 -21.72 -0.04
CA GLY A 144 2.11 -22.06 -0.92
C GLY A 144 1.73 -22.05 -2.38
N PRO A 145 2.67 -22.43 -3.28
CA PRO A 145 2.43 -22.47 -4.71
C PRO A 145 1.26 -23.38 -5.08
N GLN A 146 0.33 -22.88 -5.87
CA GLN A 146 -0.85 -23.61 -6.32
C GLN A 146 -1.03 -23.47 -7.83
N LYS A 147 -1.57 -24.53 -8.46
CA LYS A 147 -2.03 -24.49 -9.85
C LYS A 147 -3.54 -24.22 -9.84
N VAL A 148 -3.90 -23.00 -10.21
CA VAL A 148 -5.30 -22.57 -10.36
C VAL A 148 -5.54 -22.12 -11.78
N THR A 149 -6.81 -22.01 -12.19
CA THR A 149 -7.14 -21.36 -13.46
C THR A 149 -6.79 -19.88 -13.34
N GLU A 150 -5.93 -19.40 -14.22
CA GLU A 150 -5.51 -18.01 -14.27
C GLU A 150 -6.21 -17.28 -15.41
N LEU A 151 -6.67 -16.08 -15.17
CA LEU A 151 -7.19 -15.18 -16.19
C LEU A 151 -6.07 -14.78 -17.17
N ASP A 152 -6.44 -14.59 -18.42
CA ASP A 152 -5.56 -14.06 -19.45
C ASP A 152 -5.37 -12.53 -19.32
N THR A 153 -4.44 -11.98 -20.10
CA THR A 153 -4.12 -10.56 -20.12
C THR A 153 -5.34 -9.69 -20.43
N ALA A 154 -6.18 -10.12 -21.40
CA ALA A 154 -7.36 -9.35 -21.81
C ALA A 154 -8.39 -9.27 -20.67
N SER A 155 -8.61 -10.36 -19.95
CA SER A 155 -9.49 -10.39 -18.77
C SER A 155 -8.97 -9.50 -17.65
N TRP A 156 -7.67 -9.48 -17.38
CA TRP A 156 -7.07 -8.60 -16.38
C TRP A 156 -7.19 -7.14 -16.77
N LYS A 157 -7.00 -6.77 -18.04
CA LYS A 157 -7.23 -5.40 -18.53
C LYS A 157 -8.68 -4.98 -18.35
N GLN A 158 -9.64 -5.86 -18.67
CA GLN A 158 -11.06 -5.61 -18.42
C GLN A 158 -11.36 -5.40 -16.92
N ILE A 159 -10.70 -6.13 -16.04
CA ILE A 159 -10.81 -5.95 -14.59
C ILE A 159 -10.26 -4.58 -14.18
N LEU A 160 -9.11 -4.18 -14.68
CA LEU A 160 -8.51 -2.87 -14.40
C LEU A 160 -9.46 -1.74 -14.84
N ASP A 161 -10.01 -1.81 -16.06
CA ASP A 161 -10.98 -0.83 -16.55
C ASP A 161 -12.22 -0.76 -15.64
N LYS A 162 -12.75 -1.91 -15.24
CA LYS A 162 -13.90 -1.99 -14.33
C LYS A 162 -13.61 -1.43 -12.94
N LEU A 163 -12.43 -1.67 -12.37
CA LEU A 163 -12.00 -1.09 -11.10
C LEU A 163 -11.89 0.44 -11.20
N TRP A 164 -11.32 0.91 -12.31
CA TRP A 164 -11.22 2.34 -12.60
C TRP A 164 -12.58 3.01 -12.63
N ASP A 165 -13.52 2.46 -13.40
CA ASP A 165 -14.88 2.99 -13.57
C ASP A 165 -15.66 3.01 -12.23
N ASN A 166 -15.33 2.09 -11.32
CA ASN A 166 -15.95 2.01 -10.00
C ASN A 166 -15.21 2.77 -8.90
N GLY A 167 -14.18 3.51 -9.25
CA GLY A 167 -13.60 4.44 -8.32
C GLY A 167 -12.42 3.92 -7.48
N VAL A 168 -11.86 2.77 -7.79
CA VAL A 168 -10.62 2.28 -7.15
C VAL A 168 -9.43 3.08 -7.64
N PRO A 169 -8.68 3.77 -6.76
CA PRO A 169 -7.56 4.62 -7.19
C PRO A 169 -6.20 3.92 -7.17
N GLN A 170 -6.04 2.83 -6.43
CA GLN A 170 -4.79 2.11 -6.30
C GLN A 170 -4.96 0.63 -6.57
N VAL A 171 -4.04 0.06 -7.34
CA VAL A 171 -3.94 -1.38 -7.56
C VAL A 171 -2.55 -1.88 -7.19
N VAL A 172 -2.50 -3.08 -6.60
CA VAL A 172 -1.24 -3.71 -6.21
C VAL A 172 -1.18 -5.10 -6.82
N PHE A 173 -0.25 -5.30 -7.71
CA PHE A 173 0.02 -6.59 -8.34
C PHE A 173 0.72 -7.52 -7.35
N THR A 174 0.14 -8.67 -7.10
CA THR A 174 0.58 -9.64 -6.09
C THR A 174 0.19 -11.06 -6.48
N GLY A 175 0.16 -11.97 -5.51
CA GLY A 175 -0.30 -13.36 -5.66
C GLY A 175 0.60 -14.34 -4.94
N GLY A 176 1.03 -15.41 -5.63
CA GLY A 176 2.19 -16.20 -5.24
C GLY A 176 3.45 -15.41 -5.57
N GLU A 177 3.82 -15.35 -6.87
CA GLU A 177 4.88 -14.46 -7.35
C GLU A 177 4.46 -13.86 -8.71
N PRO A 178 4.06 -12.58 -8.73
CA PRO A 178 3.52 -11.95 -9.94
C PRO A 178 4.55 -11.82 -11.07
N THR A 179 5.84 -11.74 -10.75
CA THR A 179 6.92 -11.67 -11.75
C THR A 179 7.13 -12.97 -12.55
N LEU A 180 6.40 -14.04 -12.24
CA LEU A 180 6.35 -15.25 -13.05
C LEU A 180 5.38 -15.13 -14.23
N ARG A 181 4.60 -14.07 -14.31
CA ARG A 181 3.74 -13.76 -15.46
C ARG A 181 4.53 -12.94 -16.49
N GLU A 182 4.49 -13.39 -17.73
CA GLU A 182 5.17 -12.71 -18.84
C GLU A 182 4.52 -11.39 -19.23
N ASP A 183 3.21 -11.24 -18.94
CA ASP A 183 2.42 -10.06 -19.24
C ASP A 183 2.38 -9.01 -18.08
N LEU A 184 3.18 -9.19 -17.02
CA LEU A 184 3.17 -8.27 -15.87
C LEU A 184 3.43 -6.81 -16.27
N VAL A 185 4.47 -6.56 -17.09
CA VAL A 185 4.83 -5.21 -17.53
C VAL A 185 3.70 -4.58 -18.36
N GLU A 186 3.05 -5.36 -19.22
CA GLU A 186 1.91 -4.92 -20.02
C GLU A 186 0.69 -4.57 -19.15
N LEU A 187 0.46 -5.31 -18.07
CA LEU A 187 -0.62 -5.03 -17.12
C LEU A 187 -0.33 -3.77 -16.29
N VAL A 188 0.92 -3.56 -15.90
CA VAL A 188 1.34 -2.33 -15.19
C VAL A 188 1.18 -1.12 -16.11
N ASP A 189 1.59 -1.19 -17.38
CA ASP A 189 1.39 -0.09 -18.35
C ASP A 189 -0.09 0.22 -18.56
N HIS A 190 -0.94 -0.81 -18.64
CA HIS A 190 -2.40 -0.61 -18.74
C HIS A 190 -2.98 0.08 -17.50
N ALA A 191 -2.39 -0.13 -16.33
CA ALA A 191 -2.82 0.43 -15.06
C ALA A 191 -2.18 1.80 -14.72
N LYS A 192 -1.46 2.45 -15.64
CA LYS A 192 -0.66 3.67 -15.37
C LYS A 192 -1.45 4.86 -14.81
N GLU A 193 -2.77 4.86 -14.94
CA GLU A 193 -3.62 5.90 -14.36
C GLU A 193 -3.93 5.65 -12.86
N PHE A 194 -3.70 4.44 -12.37
CA PHE A 194 -3.76 4.11 -10.95
C PHE A 194 -2.46 4.48 -10.23
N VAL A 195 -2.51 4.54 -8.93
CA VAL A 195 -1.32 4.31 -8.12
C VAL A 195 -1.00 2.81 -8.19
N THR A 196 0.16 2.47 -8.69
CA THR A 196 0.53 1.08 -8.97
C THR A 196 1.59 0.57 -7.99
N GLY A 197 1.34 -0.57 -7.38
CA GLY A 197 2.30 -1.26 -6.53
C GLY A 197 2.58 -2.68 -7.03
N LEU A 198 3.75 -3.19 -6.68
CA LEU A 198 4.12 -4.59 -6.91
C LEU A 198 4.60 -5.21 -5.60
N ILE A 199 4.01 -6.34 -5.18
CA ILE A 199 4.48 -7.15 -4.07
C ILE A 199 5.13 -8.41 -4.64
N THR A 200 6.42 -8.60 -4.37
CA THR A 200 7.26 -9.65 -4.97
C THR A 200 8.29 -10.19 -3.99
N ASN A 201 8.77 -11.40 -4.23
CA ASN A 201 9.96 -11.91 -3.55
C ASN A 201 11.28 -11.33 -4.10
N GLY A 202 11.22 -10.54 -5.17
CA GLY A 202 12.35 -9.79 -5.73
C GLY A 202 13.29 -10.57 -6.64
N ARG A 203 13.20 -11.89 -6.69
CA ARG A 203 14.20 -12.76 -7.38
C ARG A 203 14.31 -12.53 -8.89
N LYS A 204 13.25 -12.04 -9.54
CA LYS A 204 13.24 -11.72 -10.97
C LYS A 204 13.39 -10.22 -11.30
N LEU A 205 13.51 -9.37 -10.29
CA LEU A 205 13.66 -7.93 -10.50
C LEU A 205 14.92 -7.52 -11.29
N PRO A 206 16.06 -8.24 -11.23
CA PRO A 206 17.21 -7.87 -12.09
C PRO A 206 16.85 -7.81 -13.59
N ASP A 207 15.93 -8.66 -14.04
CA ASP A 207 15.50 -8.71 -15.44
C ASP A 207 14.34 -7.75 -15.77
N LEU A 208 13.59 -7.28 -14.75
CA LEU A 208 12.32 -6.56 -14.95
C LEU A 208 12.35 -5.10 -14.50
N ALA A 209 13.25 -4.72 -13.59
CA ALA A 209 13.22 -3.42 -12.93
C ALA A 209 13.27 -2.24 -13.92
N ALA A 210 14.09 -2.33 -14.95
CA ALA A 210 14.21 -1.29 -15.97
C ALA A 210 12.90 -1.12 -16.78
N ASP A 211 12.23 -2.21 -17.12
CA ASP A 211 10.97 -2.16 -17.87
C ASP A 211 9.80 -1.73 -17.01
N LEU A 212 9.75 -2.17 -15.74
CA LEU A 212 8.77 -1.67 -14.77
C LEU A 212 8.92 -0.15 -14.52
N LYS A 213 10.16 0.36 -14.52
CA LYS A 213 10.40 1.81 -14.43
C LYS A 213 9.91 2.57 -15.65
N LYS A 214 10.09 2.02 -16.86
CA LYS A 214 9.61 2.64 -18.11
C LYS A 214 8.09 2.77 -18.18
N VAL A 215 7.37 1.86 -17.56
CA VAL A 215 5.88 1.88 -17.47
C VAL A 215 5.37 2.56 -16.22
N ASP A 216 6.23 3.34 -15.55
CA ASP A 216 5.90 4.20 -14.41
C ASP A 216 5.29 3.47 -13.20
N LEU A 217 5.78 2.25 -12.88
CA LEU A 217 5.41 1.60 -11.62
C LEU A 217 5.80 2.52 -10.43
N ASP A 218 4.84 2.80 -9.53
CA ASP A 218 5.04 3.74 -8.43
C ASP A 218 5.96 3.20 -7.35
N TYR A 219 5.74 1.96 -6.88
CA TYR A 219 6.56 1.35 -5.84
C TYR A 219 6.61 -0.17 -5.92
N ILE A 220 7.65 -0.73 -5.34
CA ILE A 220 7.81 -2.17 -5.17
C ILE A 220 7.98 -2.50 -3.68
N GLN A 221 7.19 -3.47 -3.19
CA GLN A 221 7.41 -4.09 -1.89
C GLN A 221 8.07 -5.44 -2.08
N VAL A 222 9.29 -5.59 -1.57
CA VAL A 222 10.06 -6.84 -1.65
C VAL A 222 10.05 -7.56 -0.32
N SER A 223 9.75 -8.87 -0.33
CA SER A 223 9.84 -9.72 0.85
C SER A 223 11.30 -10.03 1.18
N LEU A 224 11.82 -9.42 2.25
CA LEU A 224 13.17 -9.68 2.76
C LEU A 224 13.07 -10.17 4.21
N GLU A 225 13.25 -11.47 4.43
CA GLU A 225 12.95 -12.09 5.73
C GLU A 225 14.11 -11.97 6.73
N ALA A 226 15.35 -11.80 6.27
CA ALA A 226 16.54 -11.64 7.12
C ALA A 226 17.71 -10.99 6.39
N ASN A 227 18.68 -10.50 7.18
CA ASN A 227 19.97 -9.97 6.69
C ASN A 227 20.98 -11.06 6.27
N THR A 228 20.67 -12.33 6.49
CA THR A 228 21.57 -13.46 6.17
C THR A 228 20.88 -14.51 5.32
N PRO A 229 21.61 -15.18 4.40
CA PRO A 229 21.05 -16.24 3.57
C PRO A 229 20.55 -17.43 4.40
N GLN A 230 21.21 -17.78 5.50
CA GLN A 230 20.84 -18.92 6.32
C GLN A 230 19.42 -18.82 6.86
N ILE A 231 19.04 -17.66 7.37
CA ILE A 231 17.70 -17.42 7.93
C ILE A 231 16.69 -17.22 6.79
N HIS A 232 17.00 -16.34 5.84
CA HIS A 232 16.08 -16.05 4.74
C HIS A 232 15.72 -17.31 3.93
N ASP A 233 16.73 -18.05 3.47
CA ASP A 233 16.56 -19.24 2.62
C ASP A 233 15.82 -20.36 3.38
N HIS A 234 16.10 -20.52 4.68
CA HIS A 234 15.33 -21.40 5.56
C HIS A 234 13.85 -21.02 5.58
N MET A 235 13.53 -19.75 5.79
CA MET A 235 12.16 -19.24 5.88
C MET A 235 11.40 -19.38 4.58
N VAL A 236 12.03 -19.08 3.45
CA VAL A 236 11.39 -19.19 2.11
C VAL A 236 11.54 -20.58 1.50
N ARG A 237 12.33 -21.49 2.13
CA ARG A 237 12.59 -22.87 1.70
C ARG A 237 13.17 -22.99 0.29
N VAL A 238 14.06 -22.09 -0.06
CA VAL A 238 14.79 -22.10 -1.33
C VAL A 238 16.20 -21.61 -1.09
N GLU A 239 17.18 -22.46 -1.36
CA GLU A 239 18.60 -22.13 -1.29
C GLU A 239 18.96 -21.11 -2.37
N GLY A 240 19.75 -20.08 -2.02
CA GLY A 240 20.17 -19.00 -2.90
C GLY A 240 19.10 -17.90 -3.10
N ALA A 241 17.91 -18.01 -2.51
CA ALA A 241 16.88 -17.02 -2.65
C ALA A 241 17.28 -15.65 -2.08
N TRP A 242 18.05 -15.62 -0.98
CA TRP A 242 18.55 -14.38 -0.40
C TRP A 242 19.40 -13.57 -1.35
N GLN A 243 20.36 -14.23 -2.03
CA GLN A 243 21.25 -13.56 -3.00
C GLN A 243 20.46 -12.98 -4.15
N GLU A 244 19.49 -13.73 -4.69
CA GLU A 244 18.61 -13.29 -5.78
C GLU A 244 17.71 -12.12 -5.34
N THR A 245 17.12 -12.20 -4.14
CA THR A 245 16.28 -11.13 -3.57
C THR A 245 17.07 -9.83 -3.36
N VAL A 246 18.31 -9.92 -2.80
CA VAL A 246 19.18 -8.76 -2.60
C VAL A 246 19.62 -8.15 -3.91
N ALA A 247 19.96 -8.98 -4.90
CA ALA A 247 20.27 -8.52 -6.26
C ALA A 247 19.05 -7.79 -6.88
N GLY A 248 17.84 -8.32 -6.66
CA GLY A 248 16.59 -7.69 -7.10
C GLY A 248 16.31 -6.33 -6.45
N ILE A 249 16.49 -6.21 -5.15
CA ILE A 249 16.38 -4.92 -4.43
C ILE A 249 17.37 -3.91 -5.01
N THR A 250 18.62 -4.33 -5.19
CA THR A 250 19.68 -3.47 -5.74
C THR A 250 19.37 -3.02 -7.18
N ALA A 251 18.88 -3.93 -8.03
CA ALA A 251 18.49 -3.61 -9.40
C ALA A 251 17.32 -2.62 -9.46
N ALA A 252 16.33 -2.79 -8.61
CA ALA A 252 15.17 -1.90 -8.53
C ALA A 252 15.58 -0.49 -8.06
N LEU A 253 16.41 -0.38 -7.01
CA LEU A 253 16.96 0.90 -6.53
C LEU A 253 17.79 1.60 -7.60
N ASN A 254 18.67 0.86 -8.29
CA ASN A 254 19.50 1.39 -9.37
C ASN A 254 18.68 1.86 -10.59
N SER A 255 17.51 1.29 -10.81
CA SER A 255 16.57 1.74 -11.86
C SER A 255 15.76 2.97 -11.44
N GLY A 256 15.93 3.47 -10.21
CA GLY A 256 15.19 4.63 -9.68
C GLY A 256 13.74 4.31 -9.32
N LEU A 257 13.43 3.05 -9.01
CA LEU A 257 12.14 2.64 -8.44
C LEU A 257 12.13 2.90 -6.94
N GLU A 258 10.96 3.25 -6.41
CA GLU A 258 10.75 3.29 -4.96
C GLU A 258 10.64 1.86 -4.42
N VAL A 259 11.49 1.50 -3.47
CA VAL A 259 11.55 0.14 -2.92
C VAL A 259 11.31 0.15 -1.42
N ILE A 260 10.33 -0.64 -1.00
CA ILE A 260 10.01 -0.93 0.40
C ILE A 260 10.31 -2.42 0.61
N THR A 261 10.86 -2.81 1.75
CA THR A 261 10.91 -4.22 2.11
C THR A 261 9.88 -4.55 3.19
N ASN A 262 9.41 -5.80 3.19
CA ASN A 262 8.57 -6.31 4.26
C ASN A 262 9.17 -7.59 4.83
N THR A 263 9.25 -7.67 6.16
CA THR A 263 9.76 -8.81 6.92
C THR A 263 8.64 -9.45 7.74
N THR A 264 8.34 -10.72 7.51
CA THR A 264 7.42 -11.49 8.36
C THR A 264 8.16 -11.98 9.59
N LEU A 265 7.79 -11.45 10.77
CA LEU A 265 8.47 -11.77 12.02
C LEU A 265 8.04 -13.13 12.57
N THR A 266 9.03 -13.98 12.79
CA THR A 266 8.91 -15.32 13.37
C THR A 266 10.01 -15.53 14.42
N LYS A 267 10.00 -16.67 15.11
CA LYS A 267 11.09 -17.03 16.04
C LYS A 267 12.45 -17.14 15.36
N ASP A 268 12.47 -17.44 14.05
CA ASP A 268 13.74 -17.63 13.31
C ASP A 268 14.48 -16.32 13.07
N ASN A 269 13.77 -15.19 12.92
CA ASN A 269 14.39 -13.91 12.54
C ASN A 269 14.21 -12.78 13.56
N ILE A 270 13.40 -12.97 14.60
CA ILE A 270 13.07 -11.90 15.54
C ILE A 270 14.32 -11.36 16.27
N ASP A 271 15.27 -12.21 16.65
CA ASP A 271 16.47 -11.81 17.39
C ASP A 271 17.46 -11.02 16.52
N THR A 272 17.40 -11.19 15.19
CA THR A 272 18.24 -10.49 14.20
C THR A 272 17.49 -9.43 13.40
N PHE A 273 16.27 -9.06 13.83
CA PHE A 273 15.46 -8.11 13.06
C PHE A 273 16.09 -6.71 12.99
N SER A 274 16.73 -6.24 14.06
CA SER A 274 17.46 -4.96 14.04
C SER A 274 18.65 -4.98 13.08
N GLU A 275 19.33 -6.11 12.93
CA GLU A 275 20.40 -6.31 11.96
C GLU A 275 19.86 -6.33 10.53
N THR A 276 18.64 -6.85 10.32
CA THR A 276 17.93 -6.78 9.02
C THR A 276 17.61 -5.33 8.65
N ILE A 277 17.17 -4.50 9.60
CA ILE A 277 16.97 -3.06 9.39
C ILE A 277 18.28 -2.37 9.00
N ALA A 278 19.37 -2.61 9.75
CA ALA A 278 20.69 -2.02 9.43
C ALA A 278 21.19 -2.46 8.04
N PHE A 279 20.98 -3.72 7.69
CA PHE A 279 21.32 -4.26 6.37
C PHE A 279 20.52 -3.56 5.26
N GLY A 280 19.19 -3.45 5.40
CA GLY A 280 18.35 -2.75 4.43
C GLY A 280 18.76 -1.29 4.24
N ALA A 281 19.10 -0.58 5.34
CA ALA A 281 19.65 0.77 5.27
C ALA A 281 20.96 0.83 4.47
N SER A 282 21.85 -0.17 4.63
CA SER A 282 23.11 -0.25 3.89
C SER A 282 22.92 -0.48 2.38
N LEU A 283 21.79 -1.05 1.97
CA LEU A 283 21.39 -1.17 0.57
C LEU A 283 20.80 0.13 -0.01
N GLY A 284 20.48 1.12 0.83
CA GLY A 284 19.88 2.39 0.43
C GLY A 284 18.36 2.44 0.59
N LEU A 285 17.74 1.47 1.27
CA LEU A 285 16.32 1.50 1.57
C LEU A 285 15.99 2.65 2.53
N LYS A 286 14.91 3.37 2.25
CA LYS A 286 14.40 4.46 3.09
C LYS A 286 13.24 4.04 3.98
N THR A 287 12.48 3.03 3.54
CA THR A 287 11.31 2.51 4.24
C THR A 287 11.40 0.98 4.31
N MET A 288 11.18 0.45 5.49
CA MET A 288 11.09 -0.99 5.74
C MET A 288 9.85 -1.28 6.57
N ALA A 289 9.14 -2.35 6.22
CA ALA A 289 7.93 -2.76 6.92
C ALA A 289 8.11 -4.10 7.60
N SER A 290 7.26 -4.37 8.59
CA SER A 290 7.19 -5.68 9.23
C SER A 290 5.77 -6.05 9.63
N ASN A 291 5.53 -7.33 9.71
CA ASN A 291 4.29 -7.92 10.19
C ASN A 291 4.54 -9.21 10.98
N THR A 292 3.58 -9.60 11.80
CA THR A 292 3.57 -10.94 12.41
C THR A 292 2.97 -11.97 11.46
N LEU A 293 3.10 -13.24 11.79
CA LEU A 293 2.44 -14.33 11.08
C LEU A 293 0.93 -14.11 11.02
N LEU A 294 0.37 -14.24 9.82
CA LEU A 294 -1.08 -14.18 9.58
C LEU A 294 -1.71 -15.56 9.80
N CYS A 295 -2.89 -15.61 10.42
CA CYS A 295 -3.67 -16.84 10.58
C CYS A 295 -4.38 -17.22 9.28
N SER A 296 -3.61 -17.47 8.22
CA SER A 296 -4.10 -17.89 6.91
C SER A 296 -3.11 -18.83 6.23
N GLY A 297 -3.59 -19.73 5.39
CA GLY A 297 -2.77 -20.68 4.68
C GLY A 297 -1.85 -21.50 5.62
N ARG A 298 -0.55 -21.57 5.29
CA ARG A 298 0.45 -22.22 6.15
C ARG A 298 0.72 -21.45 7.43
N GLY A 299 0.50 -20.13 7.44
CA GLY A 299 0.68 -19.29 8.61
C GLY A 299 -0.18 -19.72 9.80
N THR A 300 -1.36 -20.29 9.55
CA THR A 300 -2.23 -20.83 10.62
C THR A 300 -1.53 -21.92 11.45
N CYS A 301 -0.88 -22.87 10.78
CA CYS A 301 -0.12 -23.94 11.46
C CYS A 301 1.20 -23.41 12.03
N SER A 302 1.90 -22.55 11.28
CA SER A 302 3.20 -22.02 11.67
C SER A 302 3.11 -21.10 12.89
N ARG A 303 1.97 -20.40 13.09
CA ARG A 303 1.82 -19.49 14.22
C ARG A 303 1.92 -20.19 15.58
N GLN A 304 1.45 -21.42 15.71
CA GLN A 304 1.53 -22.18 16.96
C GLN A 304 2.99 -22.51 17.32
N ASN A 305 3.82 -22.79 16.31
CA ASN A 305 5.20 -23.23 16.50
C ASN A 305 6.19 -22.05 16.37
N GLU A 306 6.00 -21.21 15.36
CA GLU A 306 6.95 -20.17 14.92
C GLU A 306 6.49 -18.75 15.25
N GLY A 307 5.30 -18.59 15.86
CA GLY A 307 4.79 -17.27 16.27
C GLY A 307 5.62 -16.67 17.41
N VAL A 308 5.92 -15.39 17.30
CA VAL A 308 6.70 -14.65 18.30
C VAL A 308 5.80 -14.28 19.49
N PRO A 309 6.21 -14.60 20.74
CA PRO A 309 5.55 -14.09 21.95
C PRO A 309 5.58 -12.55 21.97
N PHE A 310 4.48 -11.94 22.40
CA PHE A 310 4.35 -10.47 22.36
C PHE A 310 5.41 -9.74 23.20
N ASP A 311 5.87 -10.30 24.32
CA ASP A 311 6.94 -9.69 25.12
C ASP A 311 8.27 -9.65 24.36
N GLN A 312 8.62 -10.74 23.66
CA GLN A 312 9.78 -10.79 22.79
C GLN A 312 9.63 -9.83 21.60
N LEU A 313 8.42 -9.77 21.00
CA LEU A 313 8.10 -8.84 19.92
C LEU A 313 8.32 -7.38 20.34
N LYS A 314 7.85 -6.97 21.53
CA LYS A 314 8.03 -5.60 22.05
C LYS A 314 9.50 -5.23 22.17
N ILE A 315 10.33 -6.14 22.69
CA ILE A 315 11.78 -5.92 22.83
C ILE A 315 12.43 -5.75 21.45
N ALA A 316 12.11 -6.64 20.50
CA ALA A 316 12.70 -6.62 19.17
C ALA A 316 12.29 -5.38 18.37
N ILE A 317 11.00 -5.00 18.41
CA ILE A 317 10.51 -3.80 17.74
C ILE A 317 11.15 -2.54 18.30
N LYS A 318 11.31 -2.43 19.62
CA LYS A 318 12.00 -1.29 20.22
C LYS A 318 13.44 -1.17 19.71
N LYS A 319 14.19 -2.27 19.71
CA LYS A 319 15.56 -2.31 19.18
C LYS A 319 15.61 -1.96 17.68
N ALA A 320 14.67 -2.48 16.90
CA ALA A 320 14.54 -2.20 15.47
C ALA A 320 14.24 -0.72 15.20
N GLN A 321 13.34 -0.09 15.96
CA GLN A 321 13.03 1.35 15.88
C GLN A 321 14.26 2.22 16.20
N GLU A 322 15.02 1.88 17.25
CA GLU A 322 16.25 2.59 17.58
C GLU A 322 17.28 2.49 16.44
N THR A 323 17.39 1.32 15.81
CA THR A 323 18.27 1.09 14.66
C THR A 323 17.80 1.86 13.42
N ALA A 324 16.50 1.80 13.11
CA ALA A 324 15.88 2.51 12.00
C ALA A 324 16.08 4.03 12.14
N HIS A 325 15.83 4.59 13.32
CA HIS A 325 16.05 6.01 13.59
C HIS A 325 17.52 6.42 13.36
N LYS A 326 18.50 5.65 13.88
CA LYS A 326 19.93 5.92 13.69
C LYS A 326 20.35 5.83 12.22
N ALA A 327 19.72 4.97 11.45
CA ALA A 327 20.02 4.75 10.04
C ALA A 327 19.22 5.67 9.09
N GLY A 328 18.30 6.48 9.60
CA GLY A 328 17.43 7.33 8.79
C GLY A 328 16.40 6.52 7.96
N VAL A 329 15.99 5.36 8.44
CA VAL A 329 14.99 4.48 7.82
C VAL A 329 13.66 4.63 8.54
N ARG A 330 12.56 4.72 7.80
CA ARG A 330 11.20 4.65 8.34
C ARG A 330 10.82 3.19 8.53
N LEU A 331 10.46 2.80 9.76
CA LEU A 331 9.94 1.47 10.06
C LEU A 331 8.42 1.51 10.12
N GLU A 332 7.76 0.64 9.37
CA GLU A 332 6.30 0.51 9.30
C GLU A 332 5.81 -0.80 9.89
N TRP A 333 4.58 -0.79 10.40
CA TRP A 333 3.91 -1.94 10.97
C TRP A 333 2.64 -2.29 10.20
N TYR A 334 2.52 -3.54 9.71
CA TYR A 334 1.40 -3.94 8.85
C TYR A 334 0.36 -4.84 9.52
N SER A 335 0.67 -5.45 10.67
CA SER A 335 -0.29 -6.34 11.34
C SER A 335 -1.31 -5.58 12.17
N PRO A 336 -2.61 -5.81 11.97
CA PRO A 336 -3.62 -5.43 12.95
C PRO A 336 -3.55 -6.37 14.15
N THR A 337 -3.05 -5.87 15.29
CA THR A 337 -2.86 -6.62 16.54
C THR A 337 -3.86 -6.20 17.61
N CYS A 338 -4.09 -7.04 18.61
CA CYS A 338 -4.82 -6.63 19.81
C CYS A 338 -3.94 -5.70 20.66
N TYR A 339 -4.37 -4.44 20.89
CA TYR A 339 -3.56 -3.42 21.56
C TYR A 339 -3.28 -3.71 23.03
N LYS A 340 -4.09 -4.51 23.69
CA LYS A 340 -3.73 -5.04 25.04
C LYS A 340 -2.50 -5.91 25.02
N GLN A 341 -2.19 -6.55 23.89
CA GLN A 341 -1.03 -7.42 23.73
C GLN A 341 0.15 -6.68 23.10
N PHE A 342 -0.08 -5.98 22.00
CA PHE A 342 0.90 -5.16 21.30
C PHE A 342 0.22 -3.94 20.68
N ASN A 343 0.48 -2.78 21.29
CA ASN A 343 -0.02 -1.49 20.80
C ASN A 343 1.05 -0.80 19.94
N PRO A 344 0.91 -0.76 18.61
CA PRO A 344 1.93 -0.17 17.73
C PRO A 344 2.15 1.33 17.97
N ILE A 345 1.17 2.05 18.51
CA ILE A 345 1.27 3.49 18.83
C ILE A 345 2.36 3.73 19.88
N GLU A 346 2.49 2.85 20.89
CA GLU A 346 3.50 2.95 21.94
C GLU A 346 4.95 2.86 21.41
N PHE A 347 5.11 2.29 20.21
CA PHE A 347 6.40 2.14 19.54
C PHE A 347 6.59 3.17 18.41
N GLY A 348 5.74 4.19 18.28
CA GLY A 348 5.82 5.18 17.23
C GLY A 348 5.49 4.65 15.81
N LEU A 349 4.80 3.51 15.72
CA LEU A 349 4.43 2.85 14.45
C LEU A 349 3.05 3.26 13.93
N GLY A 350 2.38 4.20 14.62
CA GLY A 350 1.05 4.66 14.29
C GLY A 350 -0.06 3.62 14.56
N PRO A 351 -1.33 4.02 14.42
CA PRO A 351 -2.47 3.12 14.61
C PRO A 351 -2.58 2.12 13.47
N LYS A 352 -2.92 0.87 13.78
CA LYS A 352 -3.15 -0.19 12.80
C LYS A 352 -4.36 -1.04 13.15
N SER A 353 -5.43 -0.91 12.41
CA SER A 353 -6.61 -1.77 12.51
C SER A 353 -6.80 -2.60 11.25
N CYS A 354 -7.72 -3.57 11.29
CA CYS A 354 -8.04 -4.38 10.12
C CYS A 354 -8.64 -3.53 9.00
N SER A 355 -8.06 -3.64 7.81
CA SER A 355 -8.43 -2.92 6.58
C SER A 355 -9.34 -3.72 5.64
N ALA A 356 -9.60 -4.99 5.93
CA ALA A 356 -10.36 -5.90 5.07
C ALA A 356 -11.74 -5.35 4.69
N ALA A 357 -12.10 -5.47 3.43
CA ALA A 357 -13.37 -5.01 2.82
C ALA A 357 -13.67 -3.51 2.99
N GLN A 358 -12.77 -2.74 3.61
CA GLN A 358 -12.93 -1.29 3.82
C GLN A 358 -11.87 -0.50 3.05
N TYR A 359 -10.59 -0.69 3.37
CA TYR A 359 -9.46 0.00 2.74
C TYR A 359 -8.82 -0.82 1.62
N ASN A 360 -8.89 -2.13 1.70
CA ASN A 360 -8.42 -3.03 0.64
C ASN A 360 -9.35 -4.22 0.47
N MET A 361 -9.38 -4.76 -0.74
CA MET A 361 -9.94 -6.04 -1.12
C MET A 361 -8.97 -6.72 -2.10
N THR A 362 -9.21 -8.00 -2.40
CA THR A 362 -8.33 -8.75 -3.30
C THR A 362 -9.14 -9.45 -4.39
N ILE A 363 -8.58 -9.46 -5.60
CA ILE A 363 -9.07 -10.28 -6.71
C ILE A 363 -8.11 -11.44 -6.90
N GLU A 364 -8.64 -12.66 -6.90
CA GLU A 364 -7.89 -13.89 -7.09
C GLU A 364 -7.61 -14.18 -8.58
N PRO A 365 -6.72 -15.12 -8.91
CA PRO A 365 -6.32 -15.40 -10.29
C PRO A 365 -7.47 -15.78 -11.23
N ASP A 366 -8.59 -16.27 -10.71
CA ASP A 366 -9.81 -16.65 -11.44
C ASP A 366 -10.89 -15.55 -11.48
N GLY A 367 -10.58 -14.36 -10.98
CA GLY A 367 -11.50 -13.24 -10.90
C GLY A 367 -12.43 -13.24 -9.69
N ALA A 368 -12.32 -14.19 -8.78
CA ALA A 368 -13.07 -14.16 -7.54
C ALA A 368 -12.58 -13.02 -6.63
N VAL A 369 -13.50 -12.38 -5.92
CA VAL A 369 -13.20 -11.29 -5.00
C VAL A 369 -13.28 -11.77 -3.56
N ILE A 370 -12.30 -11.40 -2.75
CA ILE A 370 -12.20 -11.71 -1.32
C ILE A 370 -11.95 -10.45 -0.50
N PRO A 371 -12.35 -10.41 0.79
CA PRO A 371 -12.25 -9.21 1.64
C PRO A 371 -10.83 -8.68 1.85
N CYS A 372 -9.81 -9.54 1.86
CA CYS A 372 -8.38 -9.22 1.87
C CYS A 372 -7.56 -10.42 1.36
N GLN A 373 -6.31 -10.19 1.03
CA GLN A 373 -5.40 -11.22 0.49
C GLN A 373 -5.27 -12.48 1.35
N SER A 374 -5.57 -12.40 2.64
CA SER A 374 -5.49 -13.53 3.58
C SER A 374 -6.85 -14.20 3.85
N TRP A 375 -7.94 -13.69 3.30
CA TRP A 375 -9.30 -14.22 3.52
C TRP A 375 -9.70 -15.20 2.42
N LEU A 376 -9.03 -16.35 2.35
CA LEU A 376 -9.14 -17.29 1.22
C LEU A 376 -10.39 -18.18 1.23
N LYS A 377 -11.05 -18.32 2.39
CA LYS A 377 -12.16 -19.27 2.57
C LYS A 377 -13.48 -18.80 1.95
N GLU A 378 -13.72 -17.50 1.91
CA GLU A 378 -15.00 -16.92 1.55
C GLU A 378 -14.85 -15.96 0.38
N LYS A 379 -15.57 -16.25 -0.70
CA LYS A 379 -15.65 -15.39 -1.88
C LYS A 379 -16.84 -14.45 -1.74
N THR A 380 -16.66 -13.20 -2.10
CA THR A 380 -17.69 -12.17 -2.01
C THR A 380 -18.28 -11.78 -3.36
N GLY A 381 -17.86 -12.48 -4.41
CA GLY A 381 -18.35 -12.37 -5.78
C GLY A 381 -17.26 -12.67 -6.80
N ASN A 382 -17.57 -12.48 -8.09
CA ASN A 382 -16.60 -12.57 -9.17
C ASN A 382 -16.67 -11.31 -10.04
N ILE A 383 -15.54 -10.61 -10.17
CA ILE A 383 -15.47 -9.28 -10.79
C ILE A 383 -15.90 -9.25 -12.26
N LEU A 384 -15.73 -10.35 -12.99
CA LEU A 384 -16.12 -10.44 -14.40
C LEU A 384 -17.60 -10.82 -14.61
N ARG A 385 -18.24 -11.41 -13.59
CA ARG A 385 -19.59 -11.99 -13.72
C ARG A 385 -20.67 -11.18 -13.02
N GLU A 386 -20.30 -10.41 -12.00
CA GLU A 386 -21.22 -9.68 -11.14
C GLU A 386 -20.98 -8.17 -11.23
N SER A 387 -21.99 -7.36 -10.91
CA SER A 387 -21.80 -5.91 -10.80
C SER A 387 -20.92 -5.57 -9.60
N TRP A 388 -20.18 -4.45 -9.68
CA TRP A 388 -19.38 -3.97 -8.55
C TRP A 388 -20.24 -3.71 -7.31
N GLU A 389 -21.42 -3.16 -7.50
CA GLU A 389 -22.36 -2.89 -6.41
C GLU A 389 -22.75 -4.16 -5.64
N GLN A 390 -23.00 -5.29 -6.35
CA GLN A 390 -23.28 -6.58 -5.71
C GLN A 390 -22.10 -7.08 -4.89
N ILE A 391 -20.89 -6.99 -5.44
CA ILE A 391 -19.65 -7.37 -4.74
C ILE A 391 -19.40 -6.49 -3.52
N TRP A 392 -19.47 -5.16 -3.69
CA TRP A 392 -19.24 -4.21 -2.62
C TRP A 392 -20.24 -4.38 -1.46
N ASN A 393 -21.51 -4.60 -1.78
CA ASN A 393 -22.59 -4.78 -0.80
C ASN A 393 -22.82 -6.26 -0.40
N ASN A 394 -21.92 -7.17 -0.77
CA ASN A 394 -21.98 -8.54 -0.26
C ASN A 394 -22.04 -8.54 1.28
N PRO A 395 -22.93 -9.33 1.91
CA PRO A 395 -23.12 -9.33 3.37
C PRO A 395 -21.81 -9.50 4.16
N ILE A 396 -20.88 -10.33 3.71
CA ILE A 396 -19.57 -10.53 4.35
C ILE A 396 -18.78 -9.21 4.39
N ASN A 397 -18.72 -8.51 3.26
CA ASN A 397 -18.01 -7.23 3.15
C ASN A 397 -18.66 -6.16 4.05
N VAL A 398 -19.99 -6.10 4.05
CA VAL A 398 -20.75 -5.17 4.91
C VAL A 398 -20.53 -5.47 6.40
N ASP A 399 -20.53 -6.74 6.78
CA ASP A 399 -20.32 -7.17 8.16
C ASP A 399 -18.91 -6.85 8.65
N LEU A 400 -17.88 -7.01 7.79
CA LEU A 400 -16.52 -6.64 8.09
C LEU A 400 -16.36 -5.12 8.24
N ARG A 401 -16.93 -4.32 7.32
CA ARG A 401 -16.92 -2.84 7.43
C ARG A 401 -17.59 -2.33 8.70
N ASN A 402 -18.69 -2.97 9.08
CA ASN A 402 -19.46 -2.65 10.29
C ASN A 402 -18.85 -3.26 11.56
N LYS A 403 -17.71 -3.96 11.46
CA LYS A 403 -17.02 -4.60 12.58
C LYS A 403 -17.94 -5.52 13.38
N LYS A 404 -18.91 -6.22 12.72
CA LYS A 404 -19.89 -7.09 13.41
C LYS A 404 -19.24 -8.24 14.17
N TYR A 405 -18.04 -8.67 13.76
CA TYR A 405 -17.24 -9.68 14.46
C TYR A 405 -16.87 -9.29 15.91
N LEU A 406 -16.97 -8.00 16.26
CA LEU A 406 -16.71 -7.53 17.63
C LEU A 406 -17.83 -7.92 18.61
N LYS A 407 -19.04 -8.24 18.12
CA LYS A 407 -20.18 -8.60 18.99
C LYS A 407 -19.92 -9.85 19.81
N ASP A 408 -19.15 -10.78 19.24
CA ASP A 408 -18.83 -12.07 19.83
C ASP A 408 -17.56 -12.05 20.69
N ARG A 409 -16.99 -10.84 20.90
CA ARG A 409 -15.76 -10.63 21.67
C ARG A 409 -16.03 -9.88 22.95
N GLU A 410 -16.27 -10.61 24.03
CA GLU A 410 -16.53 -10.01 25.36
C GLU A 410 -15.39 -9.13 25.83
N GLU A 411 -14.14 -9.54 25.58
CA GLU A 411 -12.93 -8.80 25.95
C GLU A 411 -12.78 -7.44 25.27
N CYS A 412 -13.51 -7.20 24.16
CA CYS A 412 -13.50 -5.94 23.42
C CYS A 412 -14.59 -4.96 23.87
N ARG A 413 -15.65 -5.40 24.55
CA ARG A 413 -16.85 -4.58 24.84
C ARG A 413 -16.54 -3.32 25.65
N GLU A 414 -15.64 -3.42 26.62
CA GLU A 414 -15.25 -2.32 27.51
C GLU A 414 -13.75 -1.99 27.37
N CYS A 415 -13.16 -2.30 26.21
CA CYS A 415 -11.74 -2.09 25.98
C CYS A 415 -11.47 -0.64 25.62
N GLU A 416 -10.59 0.01 26.38
CA GLU A 416 -10.15 1.39 26.14
C GLU A 416 -9.54 1.64 24.76
N TYR A 417 -8.93 0.59 24.15
CA TYR A 417 -8.29 0.65 22.82
C TYR A 417 -9.24 0.32 21.67
N LEU A 418 -10.54 0.10 21.92
CA LEU A 418 -11.45 -0.42 20.89
C LEU A 418 -11.57 0.50 19.67
N ALA A 419 -11.54 1.82 19.91
CA ALA A 419 -11.68 2.82 18.84
C ALA A 419 -10.57 2.72 17.79
N GLU A 420 -9.33 2.54 18.22
CA GLU A 420 -8.15 2.49 17.38
C GLU A 420 -7.84 1.06 16.90
N CYS A 421 -7.93 0.09 17.83
CA CYS A 421 -7.59 -1.31 17.61
C CYS A 421 -8.63 -2.03 16.74
N CYS A 422 -9.91 -1.74 16.90
CA CYS A 422 -11.02 -2.46 16.24
C CYS A 422 -10.91 -3.99 16.40
N GLY A 423 -10.38 -4.48 17.54
CA GLY A 423 -10.29 -5.90 17.86
C GLY A 423 -9.17 -6.68 17.12
N GLY A 424 -8.23 -6.04 16.44
CA GLY A 424 -7.15 -6.69 15.71
C GLY A 424 -7.63 -7.41 14.44
N CYS A 425 -6.90 -8.47 14.02
CA CYS A 425 -7.24 -9.24 12.84
C CYS A 425 -8.39 -10.24 13.11
N PRO A 426 -9.52 -10.19 12.35
CA PRO A 426 -10.62 -11.14 12.54
C PRO A 426 -10.20 -12.61 12.32
N LEU A 427 -9.21 -12.86 11.44
CA LEU A 427 -8.72 -14.22 11.16
C LEU A 427 -8.02 -14.88 12.36
N GLU A 428 -7.59 -14.10 13.35
CA GLU A 428 -6.98 -14.66 14.57
C GLU A 428 -7.98 -15.37 15.47
N TYR A 429 -9.27 -15.13 15.25
CA TYR A 429 -10.36 -15.60 16.10
C TYR A 429 -11.43 -16.41 15.33
N ALA A 430 -11.26 -16.53 14.01
CA ALA A 430 -12.13 -17.37 13.16
C ALA A 430 -11.70 -18.83 13.26
N HIS A 431 -12.10 -19.51 14.34
CA HIS A 431 -11.90 -20.95 14.55
C HIS A 431 -13.24 -21.69 14.49
#